data_9e2cfd1a5bd7c73c18bfbfc3e091ca6b
#
_entry.id   9e2cfd1a5bd7c73c18bfbfc3e091ca6b
#
_cell.length_a   1.000
_cell.length_b   1.000
_cell.length_c   1.000
_cell.angle_alpha   90.00
_cell.angle_beta   90.00
_cell.angle_gamma   90.00
#
_symmetry.space_group_name_H-M   'P 1'
#
loop_
_entity.id
_entity.type
_entity.pdbx_description
1 polymer ?
#
loop_
_entity_poly.entity_id
_entity_poly.type
_entity_poly.pdbx_seq_one_letter_code
_entity_poly.pdbx_strand_id
1 'polypeptide(L)'
;MASINMKQTDPVAWLDEYRGKDFNGSWPTLKEMFDIISKKYPDNNCLTDFDGPGGSRNTLTYAQTKEKILTLAAWLAANGVKHGDRVAVSGKNSPEWAVVYLSAFYAGAVICPIDYGLHIEEAENLLNTAKPKFFFVDTEKYEYFTGKKFDYGVYSLSSEHADTYVYNLKTDQTVEITYPTEDDLAAILFTSGTTGVPKGVMLTHKNLVSDTYLAQSNMNIYSTDVFYALLPIHHAYTMTAVFIEAMCVGAEVVFGKTMAVSKMMKELREGKITMLLGVPLLFNKLLAGIMKGIKEKGAFVYGIIKFLMGLSYIIKKATNRNPGKVLFKSVLKKANIYTLRIAICGGGPLAPSVFKAYNELGIDFVQGYGLTETSPIIALNPVYAFKIESVGKNIRDVEYKVIDADENGVGELCVKGPMIMKGYYNMPQETAATFTEDGWFKTGDLGWIDREGYVMLSGRAKNMIVTAGGKNVYPEEIENAFQLYDELEQITVQGFIPEGQDAGEEIEALVYPADSMMTRIGADRNNPADADKIYKEVAAIIETVNKNLLTYQRIAKITILAQPLEMTTTKKVKRIYKK
;
A
#
# COMPACT_ATOMS: atom_id res chain seq x y z
N MET A 1 -11.63 -6.39 -28.93
CA MET A 1 -10.51 -7.35 -28.89
C MET A 1 -10.92 -8.47 -27.97
N ALA A 2 -10.88 -9.70 -28.44
CA ALA A 2 -11.27 -10.88 -27.69
C ALA A 2 -10.38 -10.98 -26.45
N SER A 3 -10.97 -11.27 -25.29
CA SER A 3 -10.24 -11.71 -24.12
C SER A 3 -9.43 -12.93 -24.53
N ILE A 4 -8.12 -12.76 -24.65
CA ILE A 4 -7.21 -13.90 -24.76
C ILE A 4 -7.39 -14.64 -23.44
N ASN A 5 -7.90 -15.84 -23.52
CA ASN A 5 -7.96 -16.81 -22.43
C ASN A 5 -6.50 -17.27 -22.21
N MET A 6 -5.65 -16.38 -21.66
CA MET A 6 -4.30 -16.73 -21.34
C MET A 6 -4.36 -17.56 -20.06
N LYS A 7 -4.01 -18.83 -20.18
CA LYS A 7 -3.72 -19.67 -19.02
C LYS A 7 -2.78 -18.87 -18.12
N GLN A 8 -3.13 -18.76 -16.84
CA GLN A 8 -2.26 -18.20 -15.83
C GLN A 8 -0.92 -18.95 -15.91
N THR A 9 0.13 -18.24 -16.28
CA THR A 9 1.48 -18.81 -16.28
C THR A 9 1.88 -18.97 -14.81
N ASP A 10 2.35 -20.17 -14.45
CA ASP A 10 2.91 -20.38 -13.12
C ASP A 10 4.20 -19.56 -12.99
N PRO A 11 4.22 -18.47 -12.18
CA PRO A 11 5.39 -17.61 -12.07
C PRO A 11 6.59 -18.31 -11.43
N VAL A 12 6.33 -19.32 -10.60
CA VAL A 12 7.38 -20.12 -9.96
C VAL A 12 8.01 -21.08 -10.97
N ALA A 13 7.22 -21.73 -11.83
CA ALA A 13 7.73 -22.55 -12.92
C ALA A 13 8.62 -21.77 -13.89
N TRP A 14 8.30 -20.48 -14.11
CA TRP A 14 9.17 -19.62 -14.91
C TRP A 14 10.54 -19.40 -14.24
N LEU A 15 10.60 -19.20 -12.91
CA LEU A 15 11.85 -19.09 -12.18
C LEU A 15 12.71 -20.36 -12.26
N ASP A 16 12.09 -21.52 -12.34
CA ASP A 16 12.81 -22.81 -12.42
C ASP A 16 13.66 -22.93 -13.70
N GLU A 17 13.32 -22.16 -14.78
CA GLU A 17 14.17 -22.09 -15.97
C GLU A 17 15.56 -21.49 -15.71
N TYR A 18 15.69 -20.67 -14.65
CA TYR A 18 16.91 -19.94 -14.26
C TYR A 18 17.62 -20.59 -13.08
N ARG A 19 16.94 -21.47 -12.31
CA ARG A 19 17.52 -22.17 -11.17
C ARG A 19 18.67 -23.08 -11.61
N GLY A 20 19.78 -23.03 -10.87
CA GLY A 20 21.02 -23.74 -11.20
C GLY A 20 21.87 -23.11 -12.32
N LYS A 21 21.41 -21.96 -12.87
CA LYS A 21 22.15 -21.18 -13.91
C LYS A 21 22.45 -19.76 -13.44
N ASP A 22 21.40 -19.03 -13.10
CA ASP A 22 21.48 -17.61 -12.71
C ASP A 22 21.29 -17.43 -11.18
N PHE A 23 20.77 -18.41 -10.47
CA PHE A 23 20.72 -18.49 -9.01
C PHE A 23 20.65 -19.95 -8.52
N ASN A 24 21.01 -20.20 -7.25
CA ASN A 24 21.09 -21.57 -6.70
C ASN A 24 20.12 -21.84 -5.53
N GLY A 25 19.56 -20.83 -4.90
CA GLY A 25 18.64 -20.96 -3.77
C GLY A 25 17.24 -21.47 -4.12
N SER A 26 16.35 -21.53 -3.13
CA SER A 26 14.92 -21.73 -3.37
C SER A 26 14.29 -20.56 -4.09
N TRP A 27 14.81 -19.36 -3.82
CA TRP A 27 14.43 -18.09 -4.44
C TRP A 27 15.70 -17.33 -4.85
N PRO A 28 15.67 -16.56 -5.94
CA PRO A 28 16.78 -15.65 -6.24
C PRO A 28 16.83 -14.52 -5.19
N THR A 29 17.99 -13.95 -4.98
CA THR A 29 18.10 -12.66 -4.31
C THR A 29 17.52 -11.56 -5.18
N LEU A 30 17.21 -10.39 -4.60
CA LEU A 30 16.75 -9.22 -5.38
C LEU A 30 17.77 -8.80 -6.47
N LYS A 31 19.07 -9.00 -6.20
CA LYS A 31 20.14 -8.80 -7.18
C LYS A 31 20.01 -9.79 -8.35
N GLU A 32 19.96 -11.08 -8.07
CA GLU A 32 19.86 -12.13 -9.09
C GLU A 32 18.56 -11.99 -9.91
N MET A 33 17.43 -11.69 -9.26
CA MET A 33 16.16 -11.39 -9.92
C MET A 33 16.33 -10.23 -10.93
N PHE A 34 16.92 -9.11 -10.50
CA PHE A 34 17.13 -7.96 -11.40
C PHE A 34 18.15 -8.26 -12.50
N ASP A 35 19.16 -9.10 -12.25
CA ASP A 35 20.11 -9.59 -13.26
C ASP A 35 19.39 -10.38 -14.35
N ILE A 36 18.54 -11.32 -13.98
CA ILE A 36 17.73 -12.13 -14.91
C ILE A 36 16.86 -11.24 -15.78
N ILE A 37 16.10 -10.33 -15.14
CA ILE A 37 15.14 -9.48 -15.84
C ILE A 37 15.81 -8.44 -16.73
N SER A 38 16.86 -7.76 -16.26
CA SER A 38 17.59 -6.78 -17.06
C SER A 38 18.29 -7.40 -18.28
N LYS A 39 18.73 -8.66 -18.17
CA LYS A 39 19.27 -9.44 -19.30
C LYS A 39 18.18 -9.84 -20.30
N LYS A 40 16.98 -10.16 -19.81
CA LYS A 40 15.86 -10.60 -20.66
C LYS A 40 15.16 -9.43 -21.38
N TYR A 41 15.04 -8.29 -20.71
CA TYR A 41 14.30 -7.11 -21.18
C TYR A 41 15.14 -5.82 -21.14
N PRO A 42 16.34 -5.77 -21.75
CA PRO A 42 17.26 -4.65 -21.60
C PRO A 42 16.70 -3.32 -22.11
N ASP A 43 15.88 -3.36 -23.16
CA ASP A 43 15.34 -2.19 -23.85
C ASP A 43 13.95 -1.77 -23.34
N ASN A 44 13.32 -2.56 -22.44
CA ASN A 44 12.07 -2.15 -21.84
C ASN A 44 12.28 -0.92 -20.95
N ASN A 45 11.25 -0.04 -20.91
CA ASN A 45 11.22 1.01 -19.91
C ASN A 45 11.22 0.39 -18.50
N CYS A 46 12.04 0.92 -17.61
CA CYS A 46 12.16 0.45 -16.23
C CYS A 46 11.64 1.50 -15.25
N LEU A 47 12.28 2.66 -15.19
CA LEU A 47 11.99 3.73 -14.25
C LEU A 47 11.63 5.01 -15.01
N THR A 48 10.47 5.56 -14.73
CA THR A 48 9.95 6.76 -15.39
C THR A 48 9.46 7.78 -14.39
N ASP A 49 9.78 9.06 -14.60
CA ASP A 49 9.16 10.20 -13.95
C ASP A 49 8.72 11.27 -14.96
N PHE A 50 8.17 12.38 -14.45
CA PHE A 50 7.77 13.54 -15.25
C PHE A 50 8.53 14.80 -14.84
N ASP A 51 9.81 14.65 -14.51
CA ASP A 51 10.70 15.75 -14.10
C ASP A 51 11.65 16.21 -15.21
N GLY A 52 11.47 15.72 -16.41
CA GLY A 52 12.19 16.24 -17.59
C GLY A 52 11.84 17.70 -17.89
N PRO A 53 12.55 18.36 -18.81
CA PRO A 53 12.33 19.76 -19.15
C PRO A 53 10.85 20.06 -19.45
N GLY A 54 10.29 21.05 -18.76
CA GLY A 54 8.87 21.43 -18.89
C GLY A 54 7.90 20.38 -18.33
N GLY A 55 8.33 19.45 -17.45
CA GLY A 55 7.53 18.36 -16.91
C GLY A 55 7.30 17.25 -17.93
N SER A 56 8.26 17.06 -18.85
CA SER A 56 8.26 15.96 -19.82
C SER A 56 8.65 14.65 -19.16
N ARG A 57 8.27 13.57 -19.83
CA ARG A 57 8.62 12.21 -19.42
C ARG A 57 10.12 11.99 -19.51
N ASN A 58 10.72 11.49 -18.43
CA ASN A 58 12.10 11.04 -18.34
C ASN A 58 12.09 9.55 -17.99
N THR A 59 12.78 8.71 -18.76
CA THR A 59 12.69 7.25 -18.66
C THR A 59 14.08 6.63 -18.76
N LEU A 60 14.37 5.71 -17.86
CA LEU A 60 15.52 4.80 -17.93
C LEU A 60 15.05 3.42 -18.37
N THR A 61 15.75 2.80 -19.32
CA THR A 61 15.54 1.39 -19.66
C THR A 61 16.11 0.48 -18.57
N TYR A 62 15.82 -0.83 -18.62
CA TYR A 62 16.44 -1.80 -17.72
C TYR A 62 17.96 -1.82 -17.84
N ALA A 63 18.51 -1.72 -19.06
CA ALA A 63 19.96 -1.64 -19.28
C ALA A 63 20.57 -0.37 -18.66
N GLN A 64 19.96 0.80 -18.87
CA GLN A 64 20.42 2.06 -18.29
C GLN A 64 20.31 2.09 -16.77
N THR A 65 19.21 1.53 -16.23
CA THR A 65 19.01 1.38 -14.79
C THR A 65 20.11 0.49 -14.19
N LYS A 66 20.42 -0.64 -14.86
CA LYS A 66 21.50 -1.55 -14.45
C LYS A 66 22.85 -0.88 -14.40
N GLU A 67 23.18 -0.08 -15.40
CA GLU A 67 24.45 0.69 -15.44
C GLU A 67 24.57 1.62 -14.22
N LYS A 68 23.50 2.38 -13.92
CA LYS A 68 23.49 3.28 -12.76
C LYS A 68 23.63 2.51 -11.44
N ILE A 69 22.94 1.37 -11.30
CA ILE A 69 23.03 0.50 -10.13
C ILE A 69 24.48 0.01 -9.94
N LEU A 70 25.11 -0.50 -10.98
CA LEU A 70 26.48 -1.01 -10.91
C LEU A 70 27.47 0.09 -10.56
N THR A 71 27.31 1.28 -11.14
CA THR A 71 28.17 2.45 -10.85
C THR A 71 28.08 2.85 -9.38
N LEU A 72 26.87 2.98 -8.83
CA LEU A 72 26.68 3.35 -7.44
C LEU A 72 27.11 2.22 -6.48
N ALA A 73 26.85 0.97 -6.82
CA ALA A 73 27.27 -0.17 -5.99
C ALA A 73 28.81 -0.27 -5.90
N ALA A 74 29.51 -0.07 -7.00
CA ALA A 74 30.98 0.00 -7.00
C ALA A 74 31.49 1.12 -6.11
N TRP A 75 30.86 2.31 -6.19
CA TRP A 75 31.21 3.44 -5.35
C TRP A 75 30.96 3.14 -3.86
N LEU A 76 29.81 2.53 -3.50
CA LEU A 76 29.49 2.11 -2.13
C LEU A 76 30.56 1.16 -1.58
N ALA A 77 30.93 0.13 -2.35
CA ALA A 77 31.95 -0.84 -1.96
C ALA A 77 33.33 -0.18 -1.79
N ALA A 78 33.74 0.68 -2.72
CA ALA A 78 35.03 1.41 -2.66
C ALA A 78 35.08 2.35 -1.45
N ASN A 79 33.95 2.88 -1.01
CA ASN A 79 33.83 3.71 0.20
C ASN A 79 33.54 2.87 1.47
N GLY A 80 33.81 1.57 1.37
CA GLY A 80 33.92 0.64 2.50
C GLY A 80 32.58 0.05 2.97
N VAL A 81 31.51 0.07 2.17
CA VAL A 81 30.32 -0.74 2.44
C VAL A 81 30.68 -2.21 2.34
N LYS A 82 30.30 -3.00 3.32
CA LYS A 82 30.55 -4.43 3.42
C LYS A 82 29.22 -5.18 3.50
N HIS A 83 29.30 -6.49 3.30
CA HIS A 83 28.15 -7.39 3.47
C HIS A 83 27.46 -7.17 4.83
N GLY A 84 26.14 -6.94 4.80
CA GLY A 84 25.31 -6.69 5.96
C GLY A 84 25.35 -5.28 6.54
N ASP A 85 26.18 -4.37 6.00
CA ASP A 85 26.12 -2.95 6.35
C ASP A 85 24.78 -2.35 5.91
N ARG A 86 24.32 -1.29 6.59
CA ARG A 86 23.07 -0.61 6.25
C ARG A 86 23.35 0.62 5.39
N VAL A 87 22.50 0.79 4.38
CA VAL A 87 22.38 2.01 3.59
C VAL A 87 20.96 2.55 3.80
N ALA A 88 20.83 3.81 4.20
CA ALA A 88 19.52 4.44 4.38
C ALA A 88 19.15 5.33 3.19
N VAL A 89 17.86 5.42 2.89
CA VAL A 89 17.32 6.29 1.84
C VAL A 89 16.01 6.92 2.30
N SER A 90 15.88 8.25 2.13
CA SER A 90 14.65 9.00 2.42
C SER A 90 14.39 10.03 1.34
N GLY A 91 13.25 9.92 0.68
CA GLY A 91 12.88 10.85 -0.38
C GLY A 91 11.51 10.53 -0.98
N LYS A 92 11.04 11.44 -1.83
CA LYS A 92 9.86 11.20 -2.66
C LYS A 92 10.14 10.10 -3.68
N ASN A 93 9.06 9.52 -4.20
CA ASN A 93 9.16 8.50 -5.24
C ASN A 93 9.96 9.04 -6.44
N SER A 94 11.06 8.38 -6.80
CA SER A 94 11.93 8.81 -7.89
C SER A 94 12.81 7.66 -8.42
N PRO A 95 13.33 7.77 -9.66
CA PRO A 95 14.33 6.86 -10.17
C PRO A 95 15.61 6.81 -9.32
N GLU A 96 16.03 7.94 -8.74
CA GLU A 96 17.19 8.04 -7.86
C GLU A 96 17.01 7.18 -6.61
N TRP A 97 15.84 7.27 -5.96
CA TRP A 97 15.51 6.44 -4.81
C TRP A 97 15.58 4.94 -5.16
N ALA A 98 15.02 4.57 -6.31
CA ALA A 98 15.00 3.19 -6.78
C ALA A 98 16.43 2.67 -7.10
N VAL A 99 17.27 3.50 -7.67
CA VAL A 99 18.68 3.15 -7.94
C VAL A 99 19.46 2.96 -6.65
N VAL A 100 19.29 3.83 -5.63
CA VAL A 100 19.91 3.63 -4.30
C VAL A 100 19.45 2.32 -3.69
N TYR A 101 18.13 2.06 -3.72
CA TYR A 101 17.53 0.85 -3.17
C TYR A 101 18.17 -0.42 -3.76
N LEU A 102 18.25 -0.52 -5.07
CA LEU A 102 18.84 -1.67 -5.75
C LEU A 102 20.37 -1.75 -5.60
N SER A 103 21.04 -0.60 -5.63
CA SER A 103 22.52 -0.55 -5.50
C SER A 103 23.01 -1.08 -4.15
N ALA A 104 22.22 -0.95 -3.09
CA ALA A 104 22.53 -1.54 -1.80
C ALA A 104 22.72 -3.06 -1.89
N PHE A 105 21.87 -3.77 -2.63
CA PHE A 105 22.00 -5.23 -2.81
C PHE A 105 23.21 -5.63 -3.64
N TYR A 106 23.55 -4.80 -4.63
CA TYR A 106 24.75 -5.00 -5.46
C TYR A 106 26.05 -4.68 -4.72
N ALA A 107 25.98 -3.92 -3.62
CA ALA A 107 27.08 -3.69 -2.69
C ALA A 107 27.09 -4.68 -1.50
N GLY A 108 26.16 -5.64 -1.45
CA GLY A 108 26.02 -6.60 -0.35
C GLY A 108 25.40 -6.01 0.92
N ALA A 109 24.77 -4.84 0.83
CA ALA A 109 24.21 -4.12 1.96
C ALA A 109 22.71 -4.37 2.19
N VAL A 110 22.24 -4.01 3.37
CA VAL A 110 20.82 -3.99 3.77
C VAL A 110 20.28 -2.58 3.58
N ILE A 111 19.16 -2.43 2.88
CA ILE A 111 18.52 -1.11 2.70
C ILE A 111 17.60 -0.78 3.88
N CYS A 112 17.63 0.49 4.31
CA CYS A 112 16.77 1.05 5.35
C CYS A 112 16.00 2.24 4.79
N PRO A 113 14.83 2.03 4.17
CA PRO A 113 13.95 3.11 3.76
C PRO A 113 13.41 3.88 4.96
N ILE A 114 13.57 5.20 4.95
CA ILE A 114 13.09 6.11 5.98
C ILE A 114 11.95 6.95 5.40
N ASP A 115 10.85 7.04 6.12
CA ASP A 115 9.70 7.85 5.71
C ASP A 115 10.10 9.33 5.53
N TYR A 116 9.93 9.85 4.32
CA TYR A 116 10.28 11.25 4.00
C TYR A 116 9.34 12.26 4.69
N GLY A 117 8.14 11.83 5.09
CA GLY A 117 7.14 12.65 5.78
C GLY A 117 7.38 12.83 7.28
N LEU A 118 8.33 12.12 7.87
CA LEU A 118 8.67 12.25 9.30
C LEU A 118 9.28 13.63 9.61
N HIS A 119 9.05 14.10 10.84
CA HIS A 119 9.83 15.20 11.36
C HIS A 119 11.31 14.82 11.47
N ILE A 120 12.17 15.83 11.47
CA ILE A 120 13.64 15.62 11.44
C ILE A 120 14.11 14.77 12.62
N GLU A 121 13.61 15.04 13.81
CA GLU A 121 13.95 14.32 15.05
C GLU A 121 13.53 12.85 15.00
N GLU A 122 12.38 12.57 14.40
CA GLU A 122 11.90 11.20 14.20
C GLU A 122 12.80 10.45 13.21
N ALA A 123 13.18 11.11 12.11
CA ALA A 123 14.10 10.54 11.13
C ALA A 123 15.49 10.27 11.73
N GLU A 124 16.04 11.20 12.54
CA GLU A 124 17.29 11.00 13.28
C GLU A 124 17.21 9.78 14.22
N ASN A 125 16.11 9.61 14.94
CA ASN A 125 15.93 8.47 15.86
C ASN A 125 15.95 7.13 15.10
N LEU A 126 15.33 7.08 13.91
CA LEU A 126 15.38 5.88 13.07
C LEU A 126 16.77 5.62 12.51
N LEU A 127 17.48 6.66 12.06
CA LEU A 127 18.85 6.55 11.58
C LEU A 127 19.81 6.10 12.69
N ASN A 128 19.66 6.63 13.89
CA ASN A 128 20.43 6.20 15.08
C ASN A 128 20.16 4.74 15.44
N THR A 129 18.95 4.24 15.20
CA THR A 129 18.60 2.83 15.41
C THR A 129 19.18 1.95 14.31
N ALA A 130 19.02 2.33 13.03
CA ALA A 130 19.51 1.60 11.88
C ALA A 130 21.04 1.60 11.77
N LYS A 131 21.70 2.69 12.24
CA LYS A 131 23.16 2.93 12.13
C LYS A 131 23.66 2.67 10.70
N PRO A 132 23.16 3.41 9.70
CA PRO A 132 23.59 3.24 8.33
C PRO A 132 25.01 3.75 8.16
N LYS A 133 25.71 3.25 7.14
CA LYS A 133 27.00 3.77 6.71
C LYS A 133 26.86 4.99 5.82
N PHE A 134 25.82 4.99 5.00
CA PHE A 134 25.45 6.10 4.13
C PHE A 134 23.96 6.37 4.21
N PHE A 135 23.60 7.64 4.08
CA PHE A 135 22.25 8.13 4.02
C PHE A 135 22.04 8.98 2.76
N PHE A 136 21.12 8.55 1.91
CA PHE A 136 20.70 9.28 0.71
C PHE A 136 19.38 9.98 0.98
N VAL A 137 19.32 11.29 0.73
CA VAL A 137 18.18 12.11 1.15
C VAL A 137 17.80 13.17 0.12
N ASP A 138 16.51 13.52 0.04
CA ASP A 138 15.99 14.60 -0.80
C ASP A 138 16.39 15.98 -0.29
N THR A 139 16.38 16.98 -1.20
CA THR A 139 16.75 18.39 -0.99
C THR A 139 16.12 18.98 0.28
N GLU A 140 14.85 18.68 0.57
CA GLU A 140 14.11 19.27 1.68
C GLU A 140 14.76 19.05 3.07
N LYS A 141 15.52 17.95 3.22
CA LYS A 141 16.21 17.62 4.49
C LYS A 141 17.73 17.58 4.34
N TYR A 142 18.23 17.73 3.14
CA TYR A 142 19.66 17.60 2.82
C TYR A 142 20.53 18.55 3.64
N GLU A 143 20.20 19.84 3.66
CA GLU A 143 20.97 20.88 4.38
C GLU A 143 21.05 20.60 5.88
N TYR A 144 19.98 20.09 6.47
CA TYR A 144 19.99 19.74 7.90
C TYR A 144 20.98 18.61 8.19
N PHE A 145 20.93 17.52 7.41
CA PHE A 145 21.77 16.35 7.64
C PHE A 145 23.24 16.57 7.25
N THR A 146 23.54 17.45 6.31
CA THR A 146 24.92 17.85 5.98
C THR A 146 25.48 18.90 6.92
N GLY A 147 24.64 19.74 7.53
CA GLY A 147 25.03 20.77 8.50
C GLY A 147 25.44 20.24 9.87
N LYS A 148 25.23 18.95 10.14
CA LYS A 148 25.61 18.26 11.38
C LYS A 148 26.66 17.19 11.13
N LYS A 149 27.39 16.83 12.18
CA LYS A 149 28.34 15.71 12.14
C LYS A 149 27.66 14.43 12.58
N PHE A 150 27.53 13.47 11.67
CA PHE A 150 27.04 12.11 11.93
C PHE A 150 28.14 11.08 11.70
N ASP A 151 27.93 9.86 12.21
CA ASP A 151 28.83 8.73 11.99
C ASP A 151 28.59 8.04 10.61
N TYR A 152 27.78 8.67 9.74
CA TYR A 152 27.47 8.21 8.39
C TYR A 152 27.62 9.35 7.37
N GLY A 153 27.95 8.97 6.12
CA GLY A 153 28.00 9.92 5.00
C GLY A 153 26.59 10.28 4.51
N VAL A 154 26.36 11.55 4.19
CA VAL A 154 25.08 12.07 3.66
C VAL A 154 25.25 12.46 2.20
N TYR A 155 24.34 11.96 1.34
CA TYR A 155 24.34 12.14 -0.11
C TYR A 155 22.96 12.55 -0.61
N SER A 156 22.92 13.21 -1.77
CA SER A 156 21.69 13.79 -2.33
C SER A 156 21.03 12.90 -3.37
N LEU A 157 19.71 12.83 -3.32
CA LEU A 157 18.85 12.31 -4.40
C LEU A 157 18.57 13.38 -5.48
N SER A 158 18.96 14.65 -5.26
CA SER A 158 18.71 15.76 -6.17
C SER A 158 19.97 16.25 -6.86
N SER A 159 19.88 16.53 -8.17
CA SER A 159 20.95 17.13 -8.95
C SER A 159 21.31 18.58 -8.57
N GLU A 160 20.50 19.22 -7.70
CA GLU A 160 20.80 20.53 -7.13
C GLU A 160 22.11 20.52 -6.30
N HIS A 161 22.47 19.36 -5.74
CA HIS A 161 23.69 19.15 -4.95
C HIS A 161 24.69 18.28 -5.73
N ALA A 162 25.21 18.81 -6.82
CA ALA A 162 25.97 18.08 -7.84
C ALA A 162 27.11 17.21 -7.30
N ASP A 163 27.88 17.68 -6.30
CA ASP A 163 29.04 16.97 -5.74
C ASP A 163 28.66 15.70 -4.96
N THR A 164 27.45 15.66 -4.43
CA THR A 164 26.93 14.54 -3.64
C THR A 164 25.75 13.84 -4.31
N TYR A 165 25.39 14.27 -5.51
CA TYR A 165 24.27 13.70 -6.25
C TYR A 165 24.53 12.25 -6.62
N VAL A 166 23.58 11.38 -6.34
CA VAL A 166 23.68 9.93 -6.47
C VAL A 166 24.21 9.46 -7.84
N TYR A 167 23.85 10.13 -8.94
CA TYR A 167 24.32 9.76 -10.28
C TYR A 167 25.70 10.30 -10.65
N ASN A 168 26.28 11.15 -9.81
CA ASN A 168 27.65 11.66 -9.99
C ASN A 168 28.68 10.89 -9.15
N LEU A 169 28.22 10.01 -8.25
CA LEU A 169 29.10 9.18 -7.43
C LEU A 169 29.69 8.03 -8.26
N LYS A 170 31.00 8.09 -8.49
CA LYS A 170 31.73 7.14 -9.33
C LYS A 170 33.08 6.77 -8.70
N THR A 171 33.62 5.65 -9.08
CA THR A 171 34.97 5.19 -8.68
C THR A 171 35.61 4.40 -9.79
N ASP A 172 36.95 4.49 -9.88
CA ASP A 172 37.76 3.63 -10.73
C ASP A 172 38.36 2.44 -9.94
N GLN A 173 38.06 2.34 -8.64
CA GLN A 173 38.54 1.26 -7.80
C GLN A 173 37.70 0.00 -8.01
N THR A 174 38.37 -1.13 -8.16
CA THR A 174 37.74 -2.45 -8.14
C THR A 174 37.83 -3.03 -6.74
N VAL A 175 36.71 -3.34 -6.14
CA VAL A 175 36.61 -3.94 -4.80
C VAL A 175 35.85 -5.25 -4.93
N GLU A 176 36.32 -6.29 -4.25
CA GLU A 176 35.61 -7.55 -4.15
C GLU A 176 34.36 -7.36 -3.27
N ILE A 177 33.20 -7.77 -3.78
CA ILE A 177 31.91 -7.66 -3.10
C ILE A 177 31.44 -9.05 -2.71
N THR A 178 31.16 -9.23 -1.42
CA THR A 178 30.45 -10.42 -0.92
C THR A 178 28.96 -10.21 -1.12
N TYR A 179 28.38 -10.96 -2.06
CA TYR A 179 26.95 -10.90 -2.35
C TYR A 179 26.09 -11.65 -1.31
N PRO A 180 24.86 -11.18 -1.06
CA PRO A 180 23.96 -11.84 -0.13
C PRO A 180 23.39 -13.15 -0.69
N THR A 181 22.94 -14.01 0.21
CA THR A 181 22.12 -15.19 -0.06
C THR A 181 20.63 -14.86 0.10
N GLU A 182 19.74 -15.79 -0.26
CA GLU A 182 18.29 -15.59 -0.11
C GLU A 182 17.83 -15.37 1.34
N ASP A 183 18.53 -15.92 2.33
CA ASP A 183 18.21 -15.84 3.76
C ASP A 183 18.86 -14.64 4.47
N ASP A 184 19.72 -13.88 3.77
CA ASP A 184 20.30 -12.64 4.28
C ASP A 184 19.26 -11.52 4.29
N LEU A 185 19.44 -10.55 5.20
CA LEU A 185 18.58 -9.36 5.25
C LEU A 185 18.72 -8.53 3.97
N ALA A 186 17.60 -8.23 3.37
CA ALA A 186 17.49 -7.26 2.28
C ALA A 186 17.09 -5.89 2.77
N ALA A 187 16.09 -5.80 3.67
CA ALA A 187 15.56 -4.52 4.13
C ALA A 187 15.20 -4.52 5.61
N ILE A 188 15.28 -3.34 6.23
CA ILE A 188 14.70 -3.05 7.54
C ILE A 188 13.68 -1.93 7.33
N LEU A 189 12.39 -2.24 7.49
CA LEU A 189 11.29 -1.30 7.32
C LEU A 189 10.73 -0.86 8.66
N PHE A 190 10.78 0.45 8.94
CA PHE A 190 10.25 0.96 10.19
C PHE A 190 8.75 1.19 10.11
N THR A 191 8.01 0.61 11.07
CA THR A 191 6.57 0.80 11.23
C THR A 191 6.29 1.60 12.49
N SER A 192 5.24 2.44 12.48
CA SER A 192 4.75 3.09 13.70
C SER A 192 4.16 2.02 14.62
N GLY A 193 4.94 1.60 15.61
CA GLY A 193 4.48 0.63 16.61
C GLY A 193 3.26 1.14 17.36
N THR A 194 2.40 0.22 17.79
CA THR A 194 1.21 0.54 18.62
C THR A 194 1.56 1.11 19.99
N THR A 195 2.80 0.92 20.40
CA THR A 195 3.38 1.44 21.68
C THR A 195 4.04 2.80 21.53
N GLY A 196 3.99 3.41 20.33
CA GLY A 196 4.66 4.68 20.02
C GLY A 196 6.16 4.54 19.69
N VAL A 197 6.77 3.39 19.94
CA VAL A 197 8.15 3.11 19.53
C VAL A 197 8.15 2.45 18.16
N PRO A 198 8.83 3.03 17.16
CA PRO A 198 8.93 2.42 15.83
C PRO A 198 9.62 1.05 15.88
N LYS A 199 9.06 0.08 15.18
CA LYS A 199 9.62 -1.27 15.08
C LYS A 199 10.26 -1.46 13.70
N GLY A 200 11.52 -1.88 13.65
CA GLY A 200 12.21 -2.22 12.41
C GLY A 200 11.91 -3.65 11.97
N VAL A 201 11.05 -3.83 10.99
CA VAL A 201 10.70 -5.14 10.42
C VAL A 201 11.86 -5.63 9.55
N MET A 202 12.42 -6.78 9.88
CA MET A 202 13.54 -7.40 9.16
C MET A 202 13.04 -8.32 8.06
N LEU A 203 13.27 -7.94 6.80
CA LEU A 203 12.88 -8.71 5.62
C LEU A 203 14.12 -9.24 4.89
N THR A 204 14.12 -10.55 4.59
CA THR A 204 15.18 -11.20 3.80
C THR A 204 14.93 -11.03 2.29
N HIS A 205 15.92 -11.34 1.48
CA HIS A 205 15.75 -11.40 0.02
C HIS A 205 14.64 -12.40 -0.35
N LYS A 206 14.62 -13.56 0.30
CA LYS A 206 13.60 -14.59 0.14
C LYS A 206 12.20 -14.06 0.46
N ASN A 207 12.03 -13.33 1.58
CA ASN A 207 10.72 -12.79 1.93
C ASN A 207 10.16 -11.90 0.81
N LEU A 208 10.94 -10.94 0.32
CA LEU A 208 10.51 -9.98 -0.70
C LEU A 208 10.30 -10.63 -2.07
N VAL A 209 11.21 -11.49 -2.49
CA VAL A 209 11.12 -12.12 -3.81
C VAL A 209 10.01 -13.17 -3.86
N SER A 210 9.88 -14.02 -2.83
CA SER A 210 8.79 -15.00 -2.80
C SER A 210 7.42 -14.32 -2.81
N ASP A 211 7.25 -13.22 -2.08
CA ASP A 211 6.00 -12.48 -2.05
C ASP A 211 5.59 -12.00 -3.45
N THR A 212 6.50 -11.38 -4.21
CA THR A 212 6.21 -10.89 -5.56
C THR A 212 5.83 -11.99 -6.53
N TYR A 213 6.53 -13.12 -6.55
CA TYR A 213 6.18 -14.22 -7.44
C TYR A 213 4.91 -14.95 -7.04
N LEU A 214 4.69 -15.15 -5.73
CA LEU A 214 3.51 -15.86 -5.23
C LEU A 214 2.22 -15.03 -5.35
N ALA A 215 2.30 -13.70 -5.23
CA ALA A 215 1.16 -12.80 -5.45
C ALA A 215 0.58 -12.92 -6.87
N GLN A 216 1.41 -13.24 -7.87
CA GLN A 216 0.98 -13.47 -9.24
C GLN A 216 0.12 -14.73 -9.42
N SER A 217 0.03 -15.60 -8.42
CA SER A 217 -0.85 -16.78 -8.47
C SER A 217 -2.34 -16.42 -8.65
N ASN A 218 -2.76 -15.22 -8.25
CA ASN A 218 -4.13 -14.76 -8.31
C ASN A 218 -4.40 -13.72 -9.43
N MET A 219 -3.38 -13.31 -10.17
CA MET A 219 -3.51 -12.39 -11.32
C MET A 219 -2.34 -12.55 -12.30
N ASN A 220 -2.56 -12.17 -13.57
CA ASN A 220 -1.49 -12.12 -14.56
C ASN A 220 -0.90 -10.70 -14.64
N ILE A 221 0.42 -10.61 -14.55
CA ILE A 221 1.19 -9.39 -14.78
C ILE A 221 2.12 -9.63 -15.97
N TYR A 222 2.35 -8.60 -16.76
CA TYR A 222 3.10 -8.71 -18.02
C TYR A 222 4.22 -7.67 -18.09
N SER A 223 5.27 -7.99 -18.84
CA SER A 223 6.37 -7.04 -19.13
C SER A 223 5.92 -5.77 -19.89
N THR A 224 4.70 -5.77 -20.41
CA THR A 224 4.07 -4.61 -21.06
C THR A 224 3.21 -3.78 -20.13
N ASP A 225 3.07 -4.19 -18.86
CA ASP A 225 2.34 -3.40 -17.87
C ASP A 225 3.13 -2.17 -17.44
N VAL A 226 2.39 -1.16 -17.00
CA VAL A 226 2.92 0.08 -16.47
C VAL A 226 2.32 0.29 -15.09
N PHE A 227 3.15 0.19 -14.07
CA PHE A 227 2.78 0.40 -12.67
C PHE A 227 2.90 1.86 -12.27
N TYR A 228 1.99 2.34 -11.46
CA TYR A 228 2.02 3.71 -10.94
C TYR A 228 2.37 3.72 -9.45
N ALA A 229 3.58 4.14 -9.13
CA ALA A 229 4.06 4.34 -7.76
C ALA A 229 3.60 5.71 -7.24
N LEU A 230 2.34 5.82 -6.81
CA LEU A 230 1.73 7.04 -6.26
C LEU A 230 1.90 7.15 -4.75
N LEU A 231 1.69 6.05 -4.03
CA LEU A 231 1.88 6.00 -2.58
C LEU A 231 3.38 5.99 -2.26
N PRO A 232 3.78 6.43 -1.05
CA PRO A 232 5.20 6.50 -0.69
C PRO A 232 5.92 5.15 -0.83
N ILE A 233 7.02 5.15 -1.58
CA ILE A 233 7.75 3.93 -1.95
C ILE A 233 8.50 3.27 -0.78
N HIS A 234 8.75 4.00 0.31
CA HIS A 234 9.36 3.45 1.52
C HIS A 234 8.44 2.50 2.30
N HIS A 235 7.13 2.50 2.02
CA HIS A 235 6.19 1.54 2.62
C HIS A 235 6.20 0.20 1.87
N ALA A 236 6.14 -0.91 2.61
CA ALA A 236 6.14 -2.26 2.06
C ALA A 236 5.13 -2.45 0.91
N TYR A 237 3.93 -1.85 1.01
CA TYR A 237 2.91 -1.95 -0.03
C TYR A 237 3.38 -1.41 -1.39
N THR A 238 3.92 -0.19 -1.44
CA THR A 238 4.41 0.38 -2.71
C THR A 238 5.75 -0.22 -3.09
N MET A 239 6.63 -0.44 -2.11
CA MET A 239 7.95 -1.01 -2.34
C MET A 239 7.86 -2.39 -2.99
N THR A 240 7.06 -3.30 -2.42
CA THR A 240 6.98 -4.66 -2.94
C THR A 240 5.93 -4.79 -4.04
N ALA A 241 4.67 -4.45 -3.77
CA ALA A 241 3.56 -4.72 -4.70
C ALA A 241 3.50 -3.79 -5.92
N VAL A 242 4.29 -2.70 -5.95
CA VAL A 242 4.40 -1.83 -7.13
C VAL A 242 5.81 -1.89 -7.73
N PHE A 243 6.83 -1.57 -6.94
CA PHE A 243 8.18 -1.40 -7.44
C PHE A 243 8.87 -2.76 -7.71
N ILE A 244 8.97 -3.66 -6.71
CA ILE A 244 9.64 -4.96 -6.91
C ILE A 244 8.78 -5.85 -7.82
N GLU A 245 7.45 -5.82 -7.69
CA GLU A 245 6.50 -6.58 -8.52
C GLU A 245 6.65 -6.23 -10.01
N ALA A 246 6.72 -4.95 -10.36
CA ALA A 246 6.96 -4.53 -11.74
C ALA A 246 8.31 -5.06 -12.27
N MET A 247 9.34 -5.01 -11.42
CA MET A 247 10.68 -5.45 -11.81
C MET A 247 10.78 -6.95 -12.04
N CYS A 248 10.03 -7.78 -11.28
CA CYS A 248 10.12 -9.23 -11.44
C CYS A 248 9.57 -9.75 -12.78
N VAL A 249 8.83 -8.92 -13.51
CA VAL A 249 8.28 -9.26 -14.84
C VAL A 249 8.85 -8.42 -16.00
N GLY A 250 9.70 -7.43 -15.72
CA GLY A 250 10.25 -6.51 -16.73
C GLY A 250 9.28 -5.42 -17.16
N ALA A 251 8.34 -5.03 -16.29
CA ALA A 251 7.38 -3.95 -16.50
C ALA A 251 7.95 -2.58 -16.12
N GLU A 252 7.27 -1.52 -16.52
CA GLU A 252 7.63 -0.14 -16.24
C GLU A 252 7.06 0.34 -14.90
N VAL A 253 7.84 1.11 -14.13
CA VAL A 253 7.39 1.87 -12.95
C VAL A 253 7.38 3.36 -13.27
N VAL A 254 6.22 3.99 -13.16
CA VAL A 254 6.04 5.43 -13.26
C VAL A 254 5.89 6.01 -11.86
N PHE A 255 6.76 6.94 -11.49
CA PHE A 255 6.79 7.57 -10.17
C PHE A 255 5.90 8.81 -10.11
N GLY A 256 4.92 8.79 -9.21
CA GLY A 256 4.12 9.95 -8.84
C GLY A 256 4.67 10.59 -7.56
N LYS A 257 4.99 11.88 -7.60
CA LYS A 257 5.57 12.61 -6.47
C LYS A 257 4.55 13.30 -5.57
N THR A 258 3.29 13.38 -6.00
CA THR A 258 2.23 14.07 -5.26
C THR A 258 0.88 13.46 -5.52
N MET A 259 0.02 13.50 -4.50
CA MET A 259 -1.39 13.11 -4.61
C MET A 259 -2.31 14.24 -5.11
N ALA A 260 -1.76 15.37 -5.59
CA ALA A 260 -2.55 16.43 -6.21
C ALA A 260 -3.30 15.88 -7.43
N VAL A 261 -4.64 15.96 -7.40
CA VAL A 261 -5.51 15.28 -8.37
C VAL A 261 -5.18 15.67 -9.82
N SER A 262 -4.93 16.94 -10.10
CA SER A 262 -4.60 17.41 -11.46
C SER A 262 -3.32 16.77 -12.00
N LYS A 263 -2.26 16.67 -11.17
CA LYS A 263 -0.99 16.07 -11.56
C LYS A 263 -1.14 14.55 -11.72
N MET A 264 -1.77 13.89 -10.78
CA MET A 264 -2.07 12.46 -10.85
C MET A 264 -2.84 12.10 -12.13
N MET A 265 -3.91 12.88 -12.46
CA MET A 265 -4.71 12.62 -13.67
C MET A 265 -3.91 12.84 -14.96
N LYS A 266 -2.95 13.79 -14.97
CA LYS A 266 -2.01 13.97 -16.08
C LYS A 266 -1.10 12.74 -16.21
N GLU A 267 -0.47 12.32 -15.12
CA GLU A 267 0.47 11.19 -15.09
C GLU A 267 -0.20 9.85 -15.44
N LEU A 268 -1.43 9.60 -14.98
CA LEU A 268 -2.23 8.43 -15.38
C LEU A 268 -2.42 8.35 -16.90
N ARG A 269 -2.72 9.50 -17.53
CA ARG A 269 -2.94 9.59 -18.99
C ARG A 269 -1.63 9.45 -19.77
N GLU A 270 -0.61 10.24 -19.42
CA GLU A 270 0.67 10.33 -20.15
C GLU A 270 1.54 9.11 -19.92
N GLY A 271 1.50 8.54 -18.71
CA GLY A 271 2.15 7.28 -18.37
C GLY A 271 1.47 6.06 -18.96
N LYS A 272 0.22 6.19 -19.45
CA LYS A 272 -0.58 5.06 -19.96
C LYS A 272 -0.67 3.92 -18.94
N ILE A 273 -0.88 4.27 -17.68
CA ILE A 273 -0.87 3.35 -16.55
C ILE A 273 -1.85 2.20 -16.78
N THR A 274 -1.39 0.96 -16.54
CA THR A 274 -2.18 -0.26 -16.65
C THR A 274 -2.47 -0.91 -15.29
N MET A 275 -1.59 -0.66 -14.31
CA MET A 275 -1.67 -1.20 -12.95
C MET A 275 -1.71 -0.04 -11.95
N LEU A 276 -2.83 0.12 -11.25
CA LEU A 276 -3.00 1.13 -10.22
C LEU A 276 -3.24 0.47 -8.87
N LEU A 277 -2.25 0.60 -7.99
CA LEU A 277 -2.35 0.16 -6.60
C LEU A 277 -2.58 1.37 -5.70
N GLY A 278 -3.56 1.26 -4.79
CA GLY A 278 -3.95 2.39 -3.96
C GLY A 278 -4.67 1.98 -2.68
N VAL A 279 -4.96 2.97 -1.87
CA VAL A 279 -5.72 2.84 -0.62
C VAL A 279 -7.19 3.19 -0.83
N PRO A 280 -8.10 2.79 0.08
CA PRO A 280 -9.54 3.06 -0.05
C PRO A 280 -9.86 4.53 -0.33
N LEU A 281 -9.22 5.47 0.37
CA LEU A 281 -9.44 6.90 0.18
C LEU A 281 -9.22 7.36 -1.26
N LEU A 282 -8.18 6.83 -1.94
CA LEU A 282 -7.91 7.15 -3.34
C LEU A 282 -9.05 6.69 -4.25
N PHE A 283 -9.44 5.43 -4.10
CA PHE A 283 -10.48 4.84 -4.94
C PHE A 283 -11.87 5.43 -4.67
N ASN A 284 -12.19 5.75 -3.42
CA ASN A 284 -13.42 6.42 -3.06
C ASN A 284 -13.53 7.80 -3.75
N LYS A 285 -12.47 8.64 -3.65
CA LYS A 285 -12.43 9.96 -4.28
C LYS A 285 -12.50 9.89 -5.81
N LEU A 286 -11.80 8.94 -6.43
CA LEU A 286 -11.88 8.72 -7.87
C LEU A 286 -13.28 8.30 -8.31
N LEU A 287 -13.92 7.36 -7.60
CA LEU A 287 -15.26 6.89 -7.90
C LEU A 287 -16.29 8.01 -7.72
N ALA A 288 -16.21 8.76 -6.62
CA ALA A 288 -17.09 9.91 -6.36
C ALA A 288 -17.02 10.95 -7.49
N GLY A 289 -15.81 11.28 -7.95
CA GLY A 289 -15.61 12.17 -9.10
C GLY A 289 -16.24 11.66 -10.40
N ILE A 290 -16.08 10.36 -10.69
CA ILE A 290 -16.70 9.70 -11.85
C ILE A 290 -18.23 9.76 -11.76
N MET A 291 -18.79 9.37 -10.61
CA MET A 291 -20.24 9.32 -10.40
C MET A 291 -20.86 10.72 -10.41
N LYS A 292 -20.18 11.73 -9.87
CA LYS A 292 -20.58 13.13 -9.96
C LYS A 292 -20.67 13.57 -11.42
N GLY A 293 -19.61 13.34 -12.21
CA GLY A 293 -19.60 13.70 -13.64
C GLY A 293 -20.66 12.97 -14.48
N ILE A 294 -21.14 11.80 -14.03
CA ILE A 294 -22.30 11.12 -14.65
C ILE A 294 -23.60 11.76 -14.20
N LYS A 295 -23.78 12.09 -12.91
CA LYS A 295 -24.97 12.75 -12.36
C LYS A 295 -25.25 14.11 -13.02
N GLU A 296 -24.21 14.88 -13.31
CA GLU A 296 -24.31 16.18 -13.99
C GLU A 296 -24.94 16.11 -15.39
N LYS A 297 -24.99 14.91 -16.00
CA LYS A 297 -25.67 14.70 -17.30
C LYS A 297 -27.20 14.54 -17.17
N GLY A 298 -27.74 14.63 -15.97
CA GLY A 298 -29.17 14.53 -15.67
C GLY A 298 -29.59 13.16 -15.12
N ALA A 299 -30.68 13.18 -14.34
CA ALA A 299 -31.17 12.00 -13.62
C ALA A 299 -31.50 10.81 -14.51
N PHE A 300 -32.05 11.04 -15.69
CA PHE A 300 -32.39 9.99 -16.67
C PHE A 300 -31.14 9.28 -17.19
N VAL A 301 -30.12 10.04 -17.60
CA VAL A 301 -28.83 9.48 -18.07
C VAL A 301 -28.15 8.70 -16.94
N TYR A 302 -28.18 9.26 -15.73
CA TYR A 302 -27.64 8.59 -14.55
C TYR A 302 -28.32 7.24 -14.31
N GLY A 303 -29.68 7.17 -14.40
CA GLY A 303 -30.45 5.94 -14.23
C GLY A 303 -30.07 4.87 -15.27
N ILE A 304 -29.95 5.25 -16.54
CA ILE A 304 -29.54 4.34 -17.61
C ILE A 304 -28.12 3.80 -17.36
N ILE A 305 -27.18 4.68 -17.01
CA ILE A 305 -25.79 4.27 -16.75
C ILE A 305 -25.74 3.30 -15.57
N LYS A 306 -26.46 3.57 -14.48
CA LYS A 306 -26.52 2.65 -13.32
C LYS A 306 -27.11 1.30 -13.68
N PHE A 307 -28.16 1.26 -14.50
CA PHE A 307 -28.72 0.00 -15.01
C PHE A 307 -27.72 -0.79 -15.84
N LEU A 308 -27.03 -0.12 -16.77
CA LEU A 308 -25.99 -0.75 -17.62
C LEU A 308 -24.78 -1.21 -16.78
N MET A 309 -24.40 -0.49 -15.73
CA MET A 309 -23.37 -0.91 -14.77
C MET A 309 -23.76 -2.24 -14.11
N GLY A 310 -24.98 -2.35 -13.59
CA GLY A 310 -25.49 -3.60 -13.00
C GLY A 310 -25.50 -4.76 -13.99
N LEU A 311 -25.93 -4.54 -15.23
CA LEU A 311 -25.93 -5.54 -16.29
C LEU A 311 -24.50 -5.98 -16.65
N SER A 312 -23.57 -5.04 -16.76
CA SER A 312 -22.15 -5.30 -16.99
C SER A 312 -21.57 -6.23 -15.93
N TYR A 313 -21.89 -5.99 -14.66
CA TYR A 313 -21.43 -6.81 -13.53
C TYR A 313 -21.98 -8.24 -13.60
N ILE A 314 -23.26 -8.41 -13.89
CA ILE A 314 -23.88 -9.73 -14.04
C ILE A 314 -23.19 -10.52 -15.15
N ILE A 315 -22.98 -9.90 -16.31
CA ILE A 315 -22.28 -10.54 -17.44
C ILE A 315 -20.85 -10.91 -17.03
N LYS A 316 -20.14 -10.02 -16.34
CA LYS A 316 -18.77 -10.28 -15.87
C LYS A 316 -18.73 -11.50 -14.94
N LYS A 317 -19.62 -11.58 -13.96
CA LYS A 317 -19.68 -12.71 -13.02
C LYS A 317 -20.06 -14.02 -13.69
N ALA A 318 -20.94 -13.99 -14.69
CA ALA A 318 -21.40 -15.19 -15.38
C ALA A 318 -20.42 -15.71 -16.44
N THR A 319 -19.64 -14.82 -17.07
CA THR A 319 -18.87 -15.18 -18.30
C THR A 319 -17.37 -14.87 -18.20
N ASN A 320 -16.91 -14.25 -17.13
CA ASN A 320 -15.56 -13.68 -16.99
C ASN A 320 -15.18 -12.68 -18.11
N ARG A 321 -16.17 -12.19 -18.89
CA ARG A 321 -15.98 -11.12 -19.87
C ARG A 321 -16.24 -9.77 -19.20
N ASN A 322 -15.52 -8.74 -19.63
CA ASN A 322 -15.61 -7.39 -19.07
C ASN A 322 -16.28 -6.41 -20.06
N PRO A 323 -17.62 -6.45 -20.24
CA PRO A 323 -18.31 -5.58 -21.20
C PRO A 323 -18.28 -4.10 -20.78
N GLY A 324 -18.14 -3.79 -19.49
CA GLY A 324 -18.07 -2.43 -18.97
C GLY A 324 -16.93 -1.62 -19.57
N LYS A 325 -15.79 -2.25 -19.87
CA LYS A 325 -14.64 -1.59 -20.51
C LYS A 325 -15.00 -0.99 -21.88
N VAL A 326 -15.93 -1.61 -22.62
CA VAL A 326 -16.42 -1.14 -23.92
C VAL A 326 -17.56 -0.16 -23.73
N LEU A 327 -18.55 -0.51 -22.91
CA LEU A 327 -19.76 0.28 -22.67
C LEU A 327 -19.42 1.66 -22.08
N PHE A 328 -18.49 1.71 -21.12
CA PHE A 328 -18.12 2.95 -20.43
C PHE A 328 -16.81 3.57 -20.90
N LYS A 329 -16.36 3.21 -22.12
CA LYS A 329 -15.11 3.72 -22.72
C LYS A 329 -14.98 5.25 -22.65
N SER A 330 -16.05 5.99 -22.95
CA SER A 330 -16.04 7.47 -22.92
C SER A 330 -15.91 8.02 -21.48
N VAL A 331 -16.57 7.37 -20.51
CA VAL A 331 -16.48 7.71 -19.08
C VAL A 331 -15.06 7.47 -18.57
N LEU A 332 -14.52 6.28 -18.84
CA LEU A 332 -13.18 5.89 -18.41
C LEU A 332 -12.08 6.75 -19.05
N LYS A 333 -12.25 7.13 -20.33
CA LYS A 333 -11.33 8.07 -21.00
C LYS A 333 -11.38 9.46 -20.39
N LYS A 334 -12.59 10.00 -20.10
CA LYS A 334 -12.74 11.29 -19.42
C LYS A 334 -12.12 11.29 -18.03
N ALA A 335 -12.19 10.15 -17.34
CA ALA A 335 -11.56 9.93 -16.04
C ALA A 335 -10.05 9.55 -16.13
N ASN A 336 -9.43 9.56 -17.32
CA ASN A 336 -8.03 9.17 -17.58
C ASN A 336 -7.61 7.78 -17.04
N ILE A 337 -8.57 6.87 -16.85
CA ILE A 337 -8.35 5.51 -16.33
C ILE A 337 -8.72 4.41 -17.34
N TYR A 338 -8.92 4.75 -18.60
CA TYR A 338 -9.27 3.76 -19.64
C TYR A 338 -8.14 2.74 -19.89
N THR A 339 -6.89 3.13 -19.71
CA THR A 339 -5.72 2.25 -19.86
C THR A 339 -5.59 1.24 -18.73
N LEU A 340 -6.16 1.54 -17.56
CA LEU A 340 -6.09 0.63 -16.41
C LEU A 340 -6.64 -0.75 -16.79
N ARG A 341 -5.81 -1.75 -16.62
CA ARG A 341 -6.15 -3.16 -16.77
C ARG A 341 -6.62 -3.73 -15.43
N ILE A 342 -5.81 -3.52 -14.40
CA ILE A 342 -6.09 -3.95 -13.03
C ILE A 342 -5.94 -2.76 -12.09
N ALA A 343 -6.84 -2.66 -11.12
CA ALA A 343 -6.72 -1.79 -9.98
C ALA A 343 -6.81 -2.61 -8.68
N ILE A 344 -5.88 -2.36 -7.75
CA ILE A 344 -5.76 -3.15 -6.51
C ILE A 344 -5.88 -2.21 -5.32
N CYS A 345 -6.86 -2.48 -4.46
CA CYS A 345 -7.01 -1.78 -3.19
C CYS A 345 -6.39 -2.59 -2.07
N GLY A 346 -5.51 -1.96 -1.30
CA GLY A 346 -4.89 -2.55 -0.12
C GLY A 346 -4.70 -1.54 1.00
N GLY A 347 -4.16 -2.01 2.11
CA GLY A 347 -3.75 -1.14 3.21
C GLY A 347 -4.87 -0.59 4.09
N GLY A 348 -6.13 -0.94 3.84
CA GLY A 348 -7.26 -0.56 4.67
C GLY A 348 -8.56 -1.21 4.20
N PRO A 349 -9.62 -1.14 5.02
CA PRO A 349 -10.92 -1.69 4.67
C PRO A 349 -11.57 -0.90 3.53
N LEU A 350 -12.21 -1.60 2.59
CA LEU A 350 -12.89 -1.02 1.44
C LEU A 350 -14.36 -1.42 1.44
N ALA A 351 -15.25 -0.44 1.23
CA ALA A 351 -16.67 -0.72 1.12
C ALA A 351 -16.97 -1.65 -0.09
N PRO A 352 -17.76 -2.73 0.09
CA PRO A 352 -18.13 -3.64 -0.99
C PRO A 352 -18.79 -2.94 -2.19
N SER A 353 -19.51 -1.85 -1.95
CA SER A 353 -20.14 -1.02 -2.99
C SER A 353 -19.13 -0.34 -3.91
N VAL A 354 -17.99 0.10 -3.38
CA VAL A 354 -16.88 0.70 -4.15
C VAL A 354 -16.20 -0.37 -5.00
N PHE A 355 -15.87 -1.52 -4.40
CA PHE A 355 -15.32 -2.67 -5.11
C PHE A 355 -16.21 -3.06 -6.30
N LYS A 356 -17.52 -3.20 -6.05
CA LYS A 356 -18.51 -3.56 -7.06
C LYS A 356 -18.57 -2.52 -8.18
N ALA A 357 -18.62 -1.22 -7.86
CA ALA A 357 -18.77 -0.15 -8.83
C ALA A 357 -17.62 -0.09 -9.86
N TYR A 358 -16.37 -0.31 -9.45
CA TYR A 358 -15.25 -0.39 -10.39
C TYR A 358 -15.37 -1.58 -11.34
N ASN A 359 -15.77 -2.74 -10.83
CA ASN A 359 -16.03 -3.93 -11.65
C ASN A 359 -17.20 -3.73 -12.59
N GLU A 360 -18.25 -3.02 -12.18
CA GLU A 360 -19.38 -2.59 -13.02
C GLU A 360 -18.92 -1.70 -14.18
N LEU A 361 -18.01 -0.75 -13.91
CA LEU A 361 -17.43 0.17 -14.90
C LEU A 361 -16.45 -0.52 -15.87
N GLY A 362 -16.07 -1.76 -15.59
CA GLY A 362 -15.22 -2.54 -16.48
C GLY A 362 -13.72 -2.43 -16.20
N ILE A 363 -13.34 -2.08 -15.00
CA ILE A 363 -11.99 -2.22 -14.47
C ILE A 363 -11.93 -3.54 -13.69
N ASP A 364 -10.87 -4.33 -13.89
CA ASP A 364 -10.62 -5.51 -13.06
C ASP A 364 -10.10 -5.01 -11.72
N PHE A 365 -11.04 -4.76 -10.81
CA PHE A 365 -10.76 -4.23 -9.49
C PHE A 365 -10.75 -5.36 -8.47
N VAL A 366 -9.69 -5.46 -7.68
CA VAL A 366 -9.50 -6.46 -6.64
C VAL A 366 -9.01 -5.84 -5.35
N GLN A 367 -9.14 -6.58 -4.26
CA GLN A 367 -8.62 -6.19 -2.94
C GLN A 367 -7.56 -7.20 -2.52
N GLY A 368 -6.49 -6.71 -1.86
CA GLY A 368 -5.46 -7.50 -1.24
C GLY A 368 -5.31 -7.18 0.24
N TYR A 369 -4.72 -8.13 0.97
CA TYR A 369 -4.46 -8.03 2.40
C TYR A 369 -3.04 -8.45 2.74
N GLY A 370 -2.47 -7.76 3.71
CA GLY A 370 -1.16 -8.05 4.27
C GLY A 370 -0.63 -6.93 5.16
N LEU A 371 0.57 -7.17 5.69
CA LEU A 371 1.25 -6.31 6.65
C LEU A 371 2.71 -6.12 6.22
N THR A 372 3.40 -5.14 6.79
CA THR A 372 4.85 -4.98 6.56
C THR A 372 5.60 -6.24 6.95
N GLU A 373 5.18 -6.89 8.03
CA GLU A 373 5.71 -8.14 8.57
C GLU A 373 5.49 -9.36 7.66
N THR A 374 4.70 -9.19 6.61
CA THR A 374 4.39 -10.27 5.64
C THR A 374 4.82 -9.93 4.21
N SER A 375 5.64 -8.91 3.96
CA SER A 375 6.40 -8.53 2.75
C SER A 375 5.68 -7.95 1.52
N PRO A 376 4.43 -7.50 1.44
CA PRO A 376 3.39 -7.49 2.44
C PRO A 376 2.23 -8.47 2.17
N ILE A 377 2.15 -9.15 1.01
CA ILE A 377 0.93 -9.76 0.47
C ILE A 377 0.74 -11.17 1.02
N ILE A 378 -0.39 -11.45 1.66
CA ILE A 378 -0.76 -12.80 2.11
C ILE A 378 -2.10 -13.26 1.53
N ALA A 379 -2.99 -12.33 1.16
CA ALA A 379 -4.20 -12.65 0.42
C ALA A 379 -4.45 -11.64 -0.69
N LEU A 380 -4.98 -12.11 -1.81
CA LEU A 380 -5.35 -11.30 -2.95
C LEU A 380 -6.58 -11.89 -3.63
N ASN A 381 -7.60 -11.08 -3.92
CA ASN A 381 -8.75 -11.53 -4.68
C ASN A 381 -8.33 -11.96 -6.09
N PRO A 382 -8.67 -13.17 -6.53
CA PRO A 382 -8.46 -13.57 -7.92
C PRO A 382 -9.32 -12.72 -8.85
N VAL A 383 -8.74 -12.21 -9.94
CA VAL A 383 -9.44 -11.34 -10.90
C VAL A 383 -10.69 -11.98 -11.49
N TYR A 384 -10.67 -13.32 -11.67
CA TYR A 384 -11.77 -14.07 -12.31
C TYR A 384 -12.76 -14.70 -11.33
N ALA A 385 -12.41 -14.74 -10.03
CA ALA A 385 -13.20 -15.40 -9.01
C ALA A 385 -13.25 -14.57 -7.71
N PHE A 386 -13.36 -13.26 -7.82
CA PHE A 386 -13.37 -12.37 -6.67
C PHE A 386 -14.67 -12.44 -5.86
N LYS A 387 -14.55 -12.22 -4.54
CA LYS A 387 -15.66 -11.95 -3.62
C LYS A 387 -15.52 -10.52 -3.10
N ILE A 388 -16.59 -9.73 -3.20
CA ILE A 388 -16.56 -8.28 -2.88
C ILE A 388 -16.47 -8.00 -1.38
N GLU A 389 -16.86 -8.96 -0.55
CA GLU A 389 -16.80 -8.89 0.91
C GLU A 389 -15.44 -9.39 1.47
N SER A 390 -14.61 -10.00 0.62
CA SER A 390 -13.36 -10.63 1.01
C SER A 390 -12.16 -9.77 0.67
N VAL A 391 -11.11 -9.85 1.47
CA VAL A 391 -9.79 -9.30 1.16
C VAL A 391 -8.96 -10.20 0.23
N GLY A 392 -9.51 -11.35 -0.17
CA GLY A 392 -8.94 -12.26 -1.17
C GLY A 392 -8.79 -13.69 -0.68
N LYS A 393 -8.28 -14.54 -1.58
CA LYS A 393 -7.78 -15.86 -1.23
C LYS A 393 -6.33 -15.77 -0.79
N ASN A 394 -5.91 -16.75 0.01
CA ASN A 394 -4.50 -16.96 0.25
C ASN A 394 -3.76 -17.05 -1.09
N ILE A 395 -2.60 -16.42 -1.17
CA ILE A 395 -1.69 -16.66 -2.26
C ILE A 395 -1.01 -18.02 -2.08
N ARG A 396 -0.39 -18.53 -3.13
CA ARG A 396 0.30 -19.83 -3.10
C ARG A 396 1.33 -19.86 -1.96
N ASP A 397 1.49 -21.03 -1.32
CA ASP A 397 2.43 -21.30 -0.24
C ASP A 397 2.20 -20.46 1.04
N VAL A 398 1.03 -19.83 1.18
CA VAL A 398 0.56 -19.20 2.42
C VAL A 398 -0.48 -20.09 3.09
N GLU A 399 -0.21 -20.42 4.34
CA GLU A 399 -1.13 -21.14 5.21
C GLU A 399 -1.76 -20.18 6.22
N TYR A 400 -3.03 -20.42 6.55
CA TYR A 400 -3.77 -19.66 7.53
C TYR A 400 -4.31 -20.55 8.65
N LYS A 401 -4.35 -19.98 9.86
CA LYS A 401 -4.96 -20.56 11.06
C LYS A 401 -5.75 -19.47 11.77
N VAL A 402 -6.93 -19.80 12.24
CA VAL A 402 -7.73 -18.93 13.11
C VAL A 402 -7.59 -19.43 14.53
N ILE A 403 -7.16 -18.59 15.46
CA ILE A 403 -7.04 -18.93 16.87
C ILE A 403 -8.04 -18.12 17.70
N ASP A 404 -8.41 -18.63 18.86
CA ASP A 404 -9.35 -18.02 19.81
C ASP A 404 -10.67 -17.59 19.16
N ALA A 405 -11.20 -18.43 18.26
CA ALA A 405 -12.43 -18.16 17.52
C ALA A 405 -13.66 -18.13 18.44
N ASP A 406 -14.52 -17.12 18.24
CA ASP A 406 -15.81 -17.02 18.90
C ASP A 406 -16.87 -18.00 18.33
N GLU A 407 -18.11 -17.90 18.80
CA GLU A 407 -19.24 -18.72 18.34
C GLU A 407 -19.56 -18.58 16.84
N ASN A 408 -19.13 -17.48 16.20
CA ASN A 408 -19.29 -17.21 14.78
C ASN A 408 -18.07 -17.63 13.95
N GLY A 409 -17.03 -18.16 14.60
CA GLY A 409 -15.79 -18.57 13.95
C GLY A 409 -14.82 -17.41 13.68
N VAL A 410 -15.07 -16.22 14.25
CA VAL A 410 -14.20 -15.05 14.14
C VAL A 410 -13.14 -15.12 15.23
N GLY A 411 -11.88 -15.13 14.83
CA GLY A 411 -10.74 -15.17 15.74
C GLY A 411 -9.53 -14.49 15.16
N GLU A 412 -8.39 -14.53 15.86
CA GLU A 412 -7.15 -13.94 15.34
C GLU A 412 -6.59 -14.77 14.19
N LEU A 413 -6.31 -14.09 13.07
CA LEU A 413 -5.68 -14.72 11.92
C LEU A 413 -4.19 -14.88 12.16
N CYS A 414 -3.71 -16.13 12.04
CA CYS A 414 -2.30 -16.46 12.07
C CYS A 414 -1.87 -17.01 10.71
N VAL A 415 -0.65 -16.71 10.29
CA VAL A 415 -0.15 -17.07 8.95
C VAL A 415 1.24 -17.69 9.00
N LYS A 416 1.51 -18.59 8.04
CA LYS A 416 2.83 -19.12 7.71
C LYS A 416 3.08 -18.98 6.21
N GLY A 417 4.32 -18.73 5.83
CA GLY A 417 4.74 -18.64 4.42
C GLY A 417 6.16 -18.10 4.29
N PRO A 418 6.75 -18.21 3.10
CA PRO A 418 8.12 -17.76 2.87
C PRO A 418 8.30 -16.23 2.96
N MET A 419 7.22 -15.45 2.87
CA MET A 419 7.21 -13.99 2.96
C MET A 419 7.18 -13.44 4.39
N ILE A 420 7.08 -14.30 5.43
CA ILE A 420 7.00 -13.85 6.82
C ILE A 420 8.36 -13.32 7.29
N MET A 421 8.37 -12.17 7.93
CA MET A 421 9.57 -11.48 8.44
C MET A 421 10.45 -12.38 9.32
N LYS A 422 11.74 -12.05 9.38
CA LYS A 422 12.68 -12.68 10.32
C LYS A 422 12.44 -12.27 11.77
N GLY A 423 11.80 -11.12 11.99
CA GLY A 423 11.51 -10.54 13.32
C GLY A 423 11.72 -9.03 13.33
N TYR A 424 11.67 -8.43 14.52
CA TYR A 424 11.93 -7.01 14.72
C TYR A 424 13.39 -6.76 15.09
N TYR A 425 14.00 -5.79 14.42
CA TYR A 425 15.41 -5.43 14.58
C TYR A 425 15.71 -4.96 16.01
N ASN A 426 16.64 -5.65 16.67
CA ASN A 426 17.02 -5.41 18.08
C ASN A 426 15.86 -5.54 19.09
N MET A 427 14.78 -6.23 18.76
CA MET A 427 13.60 -6.40 19.62
C MET A 427 13.21 -7.88 19.73
N PRO A 428 14.00 -8.73 20.43
CA PRO A 428 13.74 -10.18 20.49
C PRO A 428 12.47 -10.54 21.29
N GLN A 429 12.11 -9.75 22.31
CA GLN A 429 10.91 -10.02 23.11
C GLN A 429 9.63 -9.71 22.31
N GLU A 430 9.59 -8.57 21.61
CA GLU A 430 8.50 -8.20 20.71
C GLU A 430 8.39 -9.19 19.55
N THR A 431 9.53 -9.68 19.05
CA THR A 431 9.54 -10.73 18.02
C THR A 431 8.89 -12.00 18.55
N ALA A 432 9.33 -12.51 19.70
CA ALA A 432 8.76 -13.72 20.30
C ALA A 432 7.26 -13.58 20.57
N ALA A 433 6.78 -12.40 20.99
CA ALA A 433 5.38 -12.14 21.27
C ALA A 433 4.48 -12.17 20.02
N THR A 434 5.03 -11.98 18.82
CA THR A 434 4.28 -12.00 17.56
C THR A 434 4.16 -13.39 16.92
N PHE A 435 4.81 -14.39 17.49
CA PHE A 435 4.67 -15.76 17.01
C PHE A 435 4.00 -16.64 18.05
N THR A 436 3.28 -17.65 17.59
CA THR A 436 2.80 -18.73 18.45
C THR A 436 3.96 -19.70 18.75
N GLU A 437 3.81 -20.56 19.76
CA GLU A 437 4.82 -21.58 20.12
C GLU A 437 5.14 -22.52 18.95
N ASP A 438 4.16 -22.83 18.10
CA ASP A 438 4.28 -23.67 16.89
C ASP A 438 4.70 -22.85 15.64
N GLY A 439 5.13 -21.58 15.82
CA GLY A 439 5.80 -20.76 14.81
C GLY A 439 4.87 -20.09 13.78
N TRP A 440 3.60 -19.85 14.11
CA TRP A 440 2.70 -19.04 13.29
C TRP A 440 2.84 -17.56 13.64
N PHE A 441 2.91 -16.72 12.64
CA PHE A 441 2.87 -15.27 12.83
C PHE A 441 1.45 -14.81 13.12
N LYS A 442 1.26 -14.12 14.25
CA LYS A 442 0.00 -13.50 14.69
C LYS A 442 -0.15 -12.14 14.02
N THR A 443 -1.20 -11.98 13.20
CA THR A 443 -1.40 -10.74 12.43
C THR A 443 -1.96 -9.58 13.26
N GLY A 444 -2.58 -9.88 14.41
CA GLY A 444 -3.34 -8.91 15.20
C GLY A 444 -4.66 -8.51 14.54
N ASP A 445 -5.02 -9.14 13.41
CA ASP A 445 -6.29 -8.93 12.71
C ASP A 445 -7.26 -10.05 13.03
N LEU A 446 -8.53 -9.71 13.26
CA LEU A 446 -9.62 -10.64 13.51
C LEU A 446 -10.40 -10.90 12.23
N GLY A 447 -10.79 -12.16 12.04
CA GLY A 447 -11.53 -12.57 10.86
C GLY A 447 -11.79 -14.06 10.83
N TRP A 448 -12.25 -14.54 9.67
CA TRP A 448 -12.48 -15.96 9.42
C TRP A 448 -12.14 -16.32 7.97
N ILE A 449 -12.08 -17.61 7.68
CA ILE A 449 -11.83 -18.12 6.34
C ILE A 449 -13.06 -18.94 5.92
N ASP A 450 -13.60 -18.62 4.75
CA ASP A 450 -14.74 -19.35 4.24
C ASP A 450 -14.35 -20.72 3.65
N ARG A 451 -15.35 -21.55 3.33
CA ARG A 451 -15.13 -22.91 2.78
C ARG A 451 -14.40 -22.94 1.44
N GLU A 452 -14.35 -21.81 0.72
CA GLU A 452 -13.67 -21.67 -0.57
C GLU A 452 -12.26 -21.09 -0.41
N GLY A 453 -11.81 -20.80 0.83
CA GLY A 453 -10.50 -20.26 1.16
C GLY A 453 -10.39 -18.74 1.01
N TYR A 454 -11.50 -18.00 1.04
CA TYR A 454 -11.47 -16.55 1.07
C TYR A 454 -11.34 -16.05 2.51
N VAL A 455 -10.46 -15.08 2.68
CA VAL A 455 -10.20 -14.42 3.96
C VAL A 455 -11.18 -13.26 4.13
N MET A 456 -11.90 -13.27 5.24
CA MET A 456 -12.82 -12.23 5.66
C MET A 456 -12.24 -11.53 6.89
N LEU A 457 -12.12 -10.21 6.84
CA LEU A 457 -11.64 -9.41 7.98
C LEU A 457 -12.80 -8.73 8.66
N SER A 458 -12.83 -8.79 10.00
CA SER A 458 -13.75 -8.02 10.84
C SER A 458 -13.10 -6.72 11.35
N GLY A 459 -11.85 -6.78 11.85
CA GLY A 459 -11.14 -5.62 12.36
C GLY A 459 -9.84 -5.97 13.05
N ARG A 460 -9.28 -5.00 13.78
CA ARG A 460 -8.10 -5.18 14.61
C ARG A 460 -8.47 -5.65 16.02
N ALA A 461 -7.81 -6.67 16.54
CA ALA A 461 -8.04 -7.18 17.89
C ALA A 461 -8.00 -6.07 18.97
N LYS A 462 -7.04 -5.16 18.86
CA LYS A 462 -6.85 -4.03 19.79
C LYS A 462 -7.89 -2.90 19.65
N ASN A 463 -8.66 -2.87 18.56
CA ASN A 463 -9.68 -1.84 18.31
C ASN A 463 -11.09 -2.34 18.66
N MET A 464 -11.24 -3.63 18.93
CA MET A 464 -12.52 -4.25 19.22
C MET A 464 -13.18 -3.59 20.44
N ILE A 465 -14.43 -3.22 20.29
CA ILE A 465 -15.28 -2.64 21.34
C ILE A 465 -16.10 -3.78 21.95
N VAL A 466 -16.10 -3.89 23.28
CA VAL A 466 -16.90 -4.90 23.98
C VAL A 466 -18.08 -4.19 24.64
N THR A 467 -19.28 -4.36 24.09
CA THR A 467 -20.48 -3.72 24.60
C THR A 467 -20.90 -4.27 25.97
N ALA A 468 -21.74 -3.55 26.70
CA ALA A 468 -22.30 -3.99 27.97
C ALA A 468 -23.03 -5.35 27.89
N GLY A 469 -23.55 -5.69 26.72
CA GLY A 469 -24.17 -7.01 26.44
C GLY A 469 -23.16 -8.10 26.05
N GLY A 470 -21.85 -7.87 26.18
CA GLY A 470 -20.78 -8.82 25.83
C GLY A 470 -20.64 -9.09 24.33
N LYS A 471 -21.17 -8.19 23.47
CA LYS A 471 -21.02 -8.32 22.01
C LYS A 471 -19.76 -7.61 21.53
N ASN A 472 -19.00 -8.29 20.69
CA ASN A 472 -17.85 -7.72 20.00
C ASN A 472 -18.32 -6.84 18.84
N VAL A 473 -17.84 -5.61 18.80
CA VAL A 473 -18.11 -4.65 17.72
C VAL A 473 -16.77 -4.21 17.13
N TYR A 474 -16.70 -4.26 15.82
CA TYR A 474 -15.50 -3.90 15.06
C TYR A 474 -15.69 -2.50 14.46
N PRO A 475 -14.97 -1.48 14.94
CA PRO A 475 -15.10 -0.10 14.48
C PRO A 475 -14.97 0.04 12.95
N GLU A 476 -14.08 -0.75 12.35
CA GLU A 476 -13.80 -0.72 10.93
C GLU A 476 -15.03 -1.11 10.08
N GLU A 477 -15.87 -2.03 10.56
CA GLU A 477 -17.12 -2.41 9.88
C GLU A 477 -18.10 -1.24 9.83
N ILE A 478 -18.21 -0.49 10.92
CA ILE A 478 -19.07 0.68 11.00
C ILE A 478 -18.54 1.81 10.14
N GLU A 479 -17.24 2.11 10.21
CA GLU A 479 -16.57 3.14 9.42
C GLU A 479 -16.74 2.89 7.91
N ASN A 480 -16.74 1.63 7.47
CA ASN A 480 -16.95 1.24 6.07
C ASN A 480 -18.31 1.70 5.53
N ALA A 481 -19.34 1.78 6.37
CA ALA A 481 -20.66 2.22 5.95
C ALA A 481 -20.71 3.72 5.56
N PHE A 482 -19.71 4.49 5.99
CA PHE A 482 -19.60 5.94 5.71
C PHE A 482 -18.72 6.28 4.52
N GLN A 483 -18.02 5.33 3.90
CA GLN A 483 -17.00 5.60 2.88
C GLN A 483 -17.51 6.35 1.62
N LEU A 484 -18.79 6.35 1.35
CA LEU A 484 -19.40 7.04 0.20
C LEU A 484 -20.12 8.35 0.58
N TYR A 485 -20.02 8.80 1.83
CA TYR A 485 -20.58 10.07 2.28
C TYR A 485 -19.52 11.18 2.15
N ASP A 486 -19.54 11.89 1.03
CA ASP A 486 -18.62 13.00 0.73
C ASP A 486 -18.75 14.20 1.69
N GLU A 487 -19.78 14.21 2.51
CA GLU A 487 -20.03 15.20 3.56
C GLU A 487 -19.12 15.01 4.79
N LEU A 488 -18.56 13.82 4.96
CA LEU A 488 -17.67 13.48 6.08
C LEU A 488 -16.24 13.30 5.55
N GLU A 489 -15.35 14.24 5.87
CA GLU A 489 -13.96 14.12 5.44
C GLU A 489 -13.22 13.03 6.20
N GLN A 490 -13.50 12.94 7.51
CA GLN A 490 -12.99 11.85 8.36
C GLN A 490 -14.07 11.39 9.33
N ILE A 491 -14.12 10.09 9.54
CA ILE A 491 -14.90 9.45 10.61
C ILE A 491 -14.05 8.35 11.24
N THR A 492 -14.06 8.30 12.57
CA THR A 492 -13.44 7.23 13.35
C THR A 492 -14.40 6.80 14.44
N VAL A 493 -14.55 5.50 14.58
CA VAL A 493 -15.42 4.89 15.59
C VAL A 493 -14.59 4.34 16.73
N GLN A 494 -15.03 4.58 17.95
CA GLN A 494 -14.39 4.10 19.18
C GLN A 494 -15.42 3.71 20.24
N GLY A 495 -14.99 2.91 21.22
CA GLY A 495 -15.75 2.66 22.43
C GLY A 495 -15.62 3.82 23.43
N PHE A 496 -16.68 4.06 24.18
CA PHE A 496 -16.67 4.93 25.36
C PHE A 496 -17.54 4.33 26.45
N ILE A 497 -17.21 4.61 27.71
CA ILE A 497 -18.03 4.20 28.86
C ILE A 497 -18.89 5.40 29.23
N PRO A 498 -20.24 5.30 29.21
CA PRO A 498 -21.13 6.37 29.62
C PRO A 498 -20.93 6.74 31.10
N GLU A 499 -21.15 8.00 31.44
CA GLU A 499 -21.11 8.45 32.83
C GLU A 499 -22.10 7.68 33.69
N GLY A 500 -21.62 7.13 34.81
CA GLY A 500 -22.46 6.37 35.76
C GLY A 500 -22.64 4.87 35.44
N GLN A 501 -21.89 4.35 34.45
CA GLN A 501 -21.77 2.91 34.20
C GLN A 501 -20.39 2.40 34.63
N ASP A 502 -20.34 1.23 35.28
CA ASP A 502 -19.11 0.63 35.78
C ASP A 502 -18.44 -0.31 34.77
N ALA A 503 -19.15 -0.76 33.73
CA ALA A 503 -18.64 -1.67 32.70
C ALA A 503 -19.46 -1.64 31.42
N GLY A 504 -18.82 -2.04 30.30
CA GLY A 504 -19.41 -2.10 28.97
C GLY A 504 -19.26 -0.78 28.23
N GLU A 505 -18.88 -0.90 26.95
CA GLU A 505 -18.68 0.24 26.08
C GLU A 505 -19.92 0.49 25.21
N GLU A 506 -20.20 1.76 24.94
CA GLU A 506 -21.06 2.21 23.86
C GLU A 506 -20.22 2.78 22.71
N ILE A 507 -20.86 3.03 21.57
CA ILE A 507 -20.19 3.38 20.34
C ILE A 507 -20.24 4.89 20.10
N GLU A 508 -19.08 5.53 20.01
CA GLU A 508 -18.90 6.94 19.67
C GLU A 508 -18.31 7.09 18.27
N ALA A 509 -18.87 8.01 17.48
CA ALA A 509 -18.26 8.48 16.25
C ALA A 509 -17.58 9.83 16.45
N LEU A 510 -16.28 9.90 16.13
CA LEU A 510 -15.53 11.14 16.00
C LEU A 510 -15.58 11.56 14.53
N VAL A 511 -16.15 12.71 14.23
CA VAL A 511 -16.44 13.16 12.86
C VAL A 511 -15.78 14.51 12.58
N TYR A 512 -14.99 14.58 11.51
CA TYR A 512 -14.53 15.82 10.92
C TYR A 512 -15.30 16.06 9.62
N PRO A 513 -16.21 17.09 9.59
CA PRO A 513 -17.04 17.36 8.44
C PRO A 513 -16.24 17.92 7.26
N ALA A 514 -16.63 17.60 6.02
CA ALA A 514 -15.98 18.07 4.81
C ALA A 514 -16.30 19.56 4.52
N ASP A 515 -15.37 20.25 3.88
CA ASP A 515 -15.55 21.65 3.45
C ASP A 515 -16.74 21.81 2.50
N SER A 516 -17.02 20.82 1.66
CA SER A 516 -18.18 20.79 0.78
C SER A 516 -19.51 20.82 1.55
N MET A 517 -19.60 20.08 2.68
CA MET A 517 -20.77 20.15 3.56
C MET A 517 -20.89 21.51 4.22
N MET A 518 -19.78 22.04 4.77
CA MET A 518 -19.75 23.35 5.42
C MET A 518 -20.23 24.46 4.49
N THR A 519 -19.72 24.46 3.24
CA THR A 519 -20.16 25.43 2.20
C THR A 519 -21.65 25.27 1.88
N ARG A 520 -22.14 24.04 1.72
CA ARG A 520 -23.54 23.73 1.39
C ARG A 520 -24.50 24.24 2.46
N ILE A 521 -24.14 24.06 3.73
CA ILE A 521 -25.00 24.51 4.84
C ILE A 521 -24.71 25.95 5.27
N GLY A 522 -23.71 26.62 4.72
CA GLY A 522 -23.32 27.99 5.11
C GLY A 522 -22.96 28.08 6.59
N ALA A 523 -22.05 27.21 7.05
CA ALA A 523 -21.57 27.13 8.43
C ALA A 523 -20.04 27.19 8.50
N ASP A 524 -19.52 27.69 9.62
CA ASP A 524 -18.09 27.71 9.93
C ASP A 524 -17.81 26.81 11.14
N ARG A 525 -16.87 25.88 11.01
CA ARG A 525 -16.46 24.95 12.10
C ARG A 525 -15.95 25.70 13.34
N ASN A 526 -15.36 26.89 13.16
CA ASN A 526 -14.79 27.67 14.23
C ASN A 526 -15.81 28.62 14.90
N ASN A 527 -17.05 28.69 14.37
CA ASN A 527 -18.10 29.50 14.93
C ASN A 527 -19.00 28.67 15.85
N PRO A 528 -18.99 28.88 17.18
CA PRO A 528 -19.83 28.13 18.09
C PRO A 528 -21.35 28.23 17.78
N ALA A 529 -21.81 29.32 17.15
CA ALA A 529 -23.20 29.50 16.76
C ALA A 529 -23.66 28.51 15.67
N ASP A 530 -22.72 27.94 14.92
CA ASP A 530 -23.00 26.97 13.85
C ASP A 530 -22.96 25.50 14.33
N ALA A 531 -22.52 25.27 15.56
CA ALA A 531 -22.31 23.91 16.11
C ALA A 531 -23.57 23.03 16.02
N ASP A 532 -24.74 23.55 16.39
CA ASP A 532 -26.02 22.82 16.31
C ASP A 532 -26.40 22.49 14.87
N LYS A 533 -26.09 23.37 13.93
CA LYS A 533 -26.39 23.17 12.51
C LYS A 533 -25.52 22.10 11.90
N ILE A 534 -24.24 22.10 12.24
CA ILE A 534 -23.28 21.07 11.83
C ILE A 534 -23.67 19.72 12.43
N TYR A 535 -23.96 19.69 13.73
CA TYR A 535 -24.37 18.49 14.44
C TYR A 535 -25.61 17.84 13.81
N LYS A 536 -26.65 18.62 13.48
CA LYS A 536 -27.88 18.12 12.86
C LYS A 536 -27.64 17.45 11.51
N GLU A 537 -26.78 18.02 10.66
CA GLU A 537 -26.44 17.44 9.36
C GLU A 537 -25.67 16.11 9.53
N VAL A 538 -24.68 16.07 10.42
CA VAL A 538 -23.92 14.87 10.70
C VAL A 538 -24.82 13.78 11.34
N ALA A 539 -25.67 14.18 12.30
CA ALA A 539 -26.60 13.26 12.96
C ALA A 539 -27.58 12.62 11.98
N ALA A 540 -28.08 13.35 10.99
CA ALA A 540 -28.97 12.83 9.96
C ALA A 540 -28.29 11.75 9.09
N ILE A 541 -27.00 11.93 8.78
CA ILE A 541 -26.19 10.92 8.07
C ILE A 541 -26.03 9.67 8.95
N ILE A 542 -25.62 9.86 10.21
CA ILE A 542 -25.41 8.77 11.15
C ILE A 542 -26.70 8.01 11.40
N GLU A 543 -27.83 8.70 11.56
CA GLU A 543 -29.14 8.05 11.70
C GLU A 543 -29.50 7.17 10.49
N THR A 544 -29.19 7.66 9.28
CA THR A 544 -29.40 6.89 8.05
C THR A 544 -28.56 5.61 8.03
N VAL A 545 -27.31 5.68 8.44
CA VAL A 545 -26.42 4.52 8.54
C VAL A 545 -26.87 3.58 9.67
N ASN A 546 -27.20 4.13 10.85
CA ASN A 546 -27.67 3.36 12.01
C ASN A 546 -28.89 2.48 11.71
N LYS A 547 -29.76 2.88 10.77
CA LYS A 547 -30.91 2.06 10.34
C LYS A 547 -30.50 0.72 9.71
N ASN A 548 -29.30 0.68 9.13
CA ASN A 548 -28.76 -0.51 8.48
C ASN A 548 -27.80 -1.31 9.37
N LEU A 549 -27.43 -0.79 10.53
CA LEU A 549 -26.56 -1.45 11.50
C LEU A 549 -27.37 -2.30 12.48
N LEU A 550 -26.75 -3.37 12.99
CA LEU A 550 -27.30 -4.16 14.09
C LEU A 550 -27.44 -3.28 15.33
N THR A 551 -28.43 -3.58 16.18
CA THR A 551 -28.76 -2.71 17.32
C THR A 551 -27.56 -2.41 18.21
N TYR A 552 -26.69 -3.40 18.45
CA TYR A 552 -25.50 -3.28 19.28
C TYR A 552 -24.30 -2.60 18.56
N GLN A 553 -24.40 -2.38 17.25
CA GLN A 553 -23.39 -1.65 16.44
C GLN A 553 -23.75 -0.19 16.24
N ARG A 554 -24.92 0.27 16.70
CA ARG A 554 -25.38 1.63 16.44
C ARG A 554 -24.55 2.65 17.21
N ILE A 555 -24.21 3.72 16.52
CA ILE A 555 -23.52 4.87 17.11
C ILE A 555 -24.48 5.56 18.07
N ALA A 556 -24.09 5.63 19.35
CA ALA A 556 -24.85 6.25 20.43
C ALA A 556 -24.44 7.71 20.68
N LYS A 557 -23.16 8.04 20.39
CA LYS A 557 -22.62 9.38 20.63
C LYS A 557 -21.89 9.90 19.40
N ILE A 558 -22.04 11.20 19.14
CA ILE A 558 -21.40 11.90 18.05
C ILE A 558 -20.56 13.04 18.61
N THR A 559 -19.28 13.06 18.27
CA THR A 559 -18.38 14.14 18.61
C THR A 559 -17.85 14.79 17.33
N ILE A 560 -18.18 16.08 17.14
CA ILE A 560 -17.68 16.85 16.00
C ILE A 560 -16.30 17.38 16.35
N LEU A 561 -15.33 17.08 15.46
CA LEU A 561 -13.95 17.51 15.61
C LEU A 561 -13.75 18.92 15.02
N ALA A 562 -13.08 19.79 15.76
CA ALA A 562 -12.67 21.11 15.29
C ALA A 562 -11.47 21.05 14.34
N GLN A 563 -10.63 20.03 14.49
CA GLN A 563 -9.45 19.81 13.66
C GLN A 563 -9.46 18.36 13.13
N PRO A 564 -8.88 18.11 11.95
CA PRO A 564 -8.78 16.76 11.42
C PRO A 564 -7.89 15.89 12.31
N LEU A 565 -8.18 14.60 12.35
CA LEU A 565 -7.32 13.61 13.00
C LEU A 565 -6.00 13.48 12.23
N GLU A 566 -4.92 13.25 12.95
CA GLU A 566 -3.63 12.98 12.34
C GLU A 566 -3.69 11.75 11.43
N MET A 567 -3.04 11.86 10.28
CA MET A 567 -2.93 10.77 9.32
C MET A 567 -1.48 10.32 9.16
N THR A 568 -1.31 9.03 8.89
CA THR A 568 -0.02 8.50 8.42
C THR A 568 0.27 8.99 6.99
N THR A 569 1.50 8.84 6.51
CA THR A 569 1.89 9.13 5.12
C THR A 569 1.12 8.30 4.10
N THR A 570 0.61 7.12 4.50
CA THR A 570 -0.31 6.28 3.70
C THR A 570 -1.79 6.66 3.85
N LYS A 571 -2.10 7.83 4.45
CA LYS A 571 -3.46 8.36 4.60
C LYS A 571 -4.38 7.48 5.46
N LYS A 572 -3.84 6.81 6.47
CA LYS A 572 -4.61 6.16 7.54
C LYS A 572 -4.72 7.09 8.74
N VAL A 573 -5.89 7.12 9.37
CA VAL A 573 -6.09 7.86 10.63
C VAL A 573 -5.25 7.20 11.74
N LYS A 574 -4.46 8.01 12.45
CA LYS A 574 -3.77 7.56 13.66
C LYS A 574 -4.79 7.49 14.80
N ARG A 575 -5.15 6.27 15.23
CA ARG A 575 -6.02 6.10 16.39
C ARG A 575 -5.28 6.44 17.68
N ILE A 576 -5.89 7.24 18.54
CA ILE A 576 -5.38 7.55 19.87
C ILE A 576 -5.98 6.53 20.83
N TYR A 577 -5.18 5.59 21.27
CA TYR A 577 -5.61 4.64 22.31
C TYR A 577 -5.57 5.35 23.66
N LYS A 578 -6.73 5.52 24.32
CA LYS A 578 -6.74 5.86 25.75
C LYS A 578 -6.15 4.68 26.51
N LYS A 579 -5.07 4.94 27.24
CA LYS A 579 -4.46 3.96 28.15
C LYS A 579 -5.36 3.72 29.34
#